data_c70e36df03fb9db5c45d7c923daa6a75
#
_entry.id   c70e36df03fb9db5c45d7c923daa6a75
#
_cell.length_a   1.000
_cell.length_b   1.000
_cell.length_c   1.000
_cell.angle_alpha   90.00
_cell.angle_beta   90.00
_cell.angle_gamma   90.00
#
_symmetry.space_group_name_H-M   'P 1'
#
loop_
_entity.id
_entity.type
_entity.pdbx_description
1 polymer ?
#
loop_
_entity_poly.entity_id
_entity_poly.type
_entity_poly.pdbx_seq_one_letter_code
_entity_poly.pdbx_strand_id
1 'polypeptide(L)'
;MDDQAAVNEQAAVQAAVNEQAAVQAEAREQLRRAAGLWLTGDRVTALGRQLVLSITRYRRANRRSPTWAEALAGVDPALCEPITTVPKGWPLAPAVWRRELRQRLMGELKHARWVTYTRTPRSLQPGDVGRGWLSTADPPPDGQHPPDTAQ
;
A
#
# COMPACT_ATOMS: atom_id res chain seq x y z
N MET A 1 -21.33 -45.85 18.83
CA MET A 1 -20.12 -45.88 18.08
C MET A 1 -20.07 -44.79 17.09
N ASP A 2 -21.11 -44.60 16.32
CA ASP A 2 -21.07 -43.54 15.33
C ASP A 2 -21.01 -42.17 15.99
N ASP A 3 -21.58 -42.04 17.19
CA ASP A 3 -21.56 -40.78 17.92
C ASP A 3 -20.11 -40.39 18.30
N GLN A 4 -19.31 -41.36 18.66
CA GLN A 4 -17.91 -41.08 19.04
C GLN A 4 -17.10 -40.66 17.83
N ALA A 5 -17.32 -41.28 16.68
CA ALA A 5 -16.63 -40.90 15.47
C ALA A 5 -17.03 -39.49 15.04
N ALA A 6 -18.30 -39.13 15.15
CA ALA A 6 -18.77 -37.79 14.81
C ALA A 6 -18.19 -36.74 15.76
N VAL A 7 -18.10 -37.05 17.06
CA VAL A 7 -17.50 -36.14 18.03
C VAL A 7 -16.04 -35.95 17.75
N ASN A 8 -15.32 -37.01 17.41
CA ASN A 8 -13.90 -36.93 17.08
C ASN A 8 -13.68 -36.10 15.82
N GLU A 9 -14.55 -36.27 14.84
CA GLU A 9 -14.45 -35.51 13.59
C GLU A 9 -14.73 -34.04 13.84
N GLN A 10 -15.74 -33.72 14.65
CA GLN A 10 -16.02 -32.34 15.00
C GLN A 10 -14.88 -31.72 15.79
N ALA A 11 -14.27 -32.47 16.70
CA ALA A 11 -13.15 -31.98 17.47
C ALA A 11 -11.94 -31.68 16.56
N ALA A 12 -11.69 -32.54 15.56
CA ALA A 12 -10.59 -32.33 14.61
C ALA A 12 -10.87 -31.11 13.74
N VAL A 13 -12.08 -30.92 13.28
CA VAL A 13 -12.48 -29.76 12.49
C VAL A 13 -12.32 -28.49 13.34
N GLN A 14 -12.76 -28.52 14.59
CA GLN A 14 -12.65 -27.36 15.45
C GLN A 14 -11.18 -27.01 15.74
N ALA A 15 -10.34 -28.01 15.93
CA ALA A 15 -8.92 -27.80 16.15
C ALA A 15 -8.26 -27.15 14.92
N ALA A 16 -8.63 -27.61 13.72
CA ALA A 16 -8.12 -27.03 12.49
C ALA A 16 -8.57 -25.58 12.32
N VAL A 17 -9.82 -25.28 12.65
CA VAL A 17 -10.33 -23.91 12.59
C VAL A 17 -9.56 -23.02 13.59
N ASN A 18 -9.33 -23.52 14.80
CA ASN A 18 -8.62 -22.76 15.82
C ASN A 18 -7.16 -22.49 15.40
N GLU A 19 -6.53 -23.49 14.78
CA GLU A 19 -5.17 -23.33 14.30
C GLU A 19 -5.10 -22.29 13.19
N GLN A 20 -6.04 -22.33 12.27
CA GLN A 20 -6.12 -21.36 11.20
C GLN A 20 -6.36 -19.95 11.75
N ALA A 21 -7.23 -19.81 12.74
CA ALA A 21 -7.48 -18.52 13.36
C ALA A 21 -6.22 -17.99 14.03
N ALA A 22 -5.43 -18.86 14.65
CA ALA A 22 -4.16 -18.46 15.28
C ALA A 22 -3.16 -17.98 14.25
N VAL A 23 -3.06 -18.69 13.11
CA VAL A 23 -2.18 -18.28 12.01
C VAL A 23 -2.60 -16.92 11.46
N GLN A 24 -3.89 -16.71 11.27
CA GLN A 24 -4.39 -15.43 10.77
C GLN A 24 -4.12 -14.30 11.78
N ALA A 25 -4.29 -14.59 13.08
CA ALA A 25 -4.01 -13.58 14.09
C ALA A 25 -2.53 -13.21 14.13
N GLU A 26 -1.66 -14.20 13.99
CA GLU A 26 -0.22 -13.95 13.93
C GLU A 26 0.14 -13.12 12.71
N ALA A 27 -0.44 -13.45 11.57
CA ALA A 27 -0.20 -12.69 10.34
C ALA A 27 -0.64 -11.23 10.48
N ARG A 28 -1.82 -11.01 11.06
CA ARG A 28 -2.32 -9.65 11.28
C ARG A 28 -1.41 -8.87 12.20
N GLU A 29 -0.90 -9.50 13.25
CA GLU A 29 -0.02 -8.85 14.19
C GLU A 29 1.30 -8.47 13.53
N GLN A 30 1.87 -9.34 12.71
CA GLN A 30 3.09 -9.04 11.99
C GLN A 30 2.89 -7.88 11.01
N LEU A 31 1.77 -7.87 10.30
CA LEU A 31 1.44 -6.78 9.37
C LEU A 31 1.27 -5.46 10.12
N ARG A 32 0.55 -5.49 11.24
CA ARG A 32 0.32 -4.29 12.03
C ARG A 32 1.63 -3.70 12.54
N ARG A 33 2.52 -4.57 13.01
CA ARG A 33 3.80 -4.14 13.54
C ARG A 33 4.69 -3.55 12.44
N ALA A 34 4.76 -4.23 11.31
CA ALA A 34 5.56 -3.75 10.18
C ALA A 34 5.04 -2.42 9.66
N ALA A 35 3.72 -2.29 9.51
CA ALA A 35 3.12 -1.05 9.04
C ALA A 35 3.37 0.09 10.02
N GLY A 36 3.26 -0.19 11.31
CA GLY A 36 3.50 0.84 12.34
C GLY A 36 4.93 1.35 12.35
N LEU A 37 5.89 0.48 12.08
CA LEU A 37 7.29 0.87 12.00
C LEU A 37 7.62 1.60 10.70
N TRP A 38 6.93 1.26 9.64
CA TRP A 38 7.21 1.80 8.31
C TRP A 38 6.47 3.10 8.04
N LEU A 39 5.20 3.16 8.38
CA LEU A 39 4.34 4.28 7.99
C LEU A 39 4.32 5.35 9.09
N THR A 40 5.48 5.91 9.38
CA THR A 40 5.60 7.05 10.27
C THR A 40 5.18 8.32 9.52
N GLY A 41 4.93 9.40 10.25
CA GLY A 41 4.52 10.66 9.63
C GLY A 41 5.48 11.15 8.56
N ASP A 42 6.78 11.07 8.85
CA ASP A 42 7.80 11.52 7.90
C ASP A 42 7.83 10.65 6.65
N ARG A 43 7.69 9.34 6.82
CA ARG A 43 7.67 8.42 5.70
C ARG A 43 6.42 8.58 4.86
N VAL A 44 5.28 8.75 5.49
CA VAL A 44 4.03 8.97 4.79
C VAL A 44 4.12 10.25 3.94
N THR A 45 4.72 11.30 4.48
CA THR A 45 4.92 12.53 3.73
C THR A 45 5.84 12.31 2.54
N ALA A 46 6.97 11.64 2.74
CA ALA A 46 7.90 11.36 1.64
C ALA A 46 7.25 10.50 0.56
N LEU A 47 6.56 9.45 0.98
CA LEU A 47 5.85 8.57 0.05
C LEU A 47 4.75 9.32 -0.69
N GLY A 48 4.01 10.17 0.04
CA GLY A 48 2.93 10.95 -0.56
C GLY A 48 3.45 11.89 -1.65
N ARG A 49 4.55 12.57 -1.38
CA ARG A 49 5.15 13.47 -2.36
C ARG A 49 5.60 12.74 -3.61
N GLN A 50 6.31 11.63 -3.42
CA GLN A 50 6.78 10.86 -4.57
C GLN A 50 5.64 10.23 -5.34
N LEU A 51 4.64 9.73 -4.64
CA LEU A 51 3.51 9.10 -5.30
C LEU A 51 2.71 10.11 -6.12
N VAL A 52 2.50 11.30 -5.58
CA VAL A 52 1.78 12.35 -6.28
C VAL A 52 2.51 12.76 -7.56
N LEU A 53 3.84 12.86 -7.50
CA LEU A 53 4.65 13.15 -8.68
C LEU A 53 4.55 12.01 -9.71
N SER A 54 4.59 10.78 -9.23
CA SER A 54 4.46 9.60 -10.09
C SER A 54 3.11 9.57 -10.80
N ILE A 55 2.03 9.82 -10.06
CA ILE A 55 0.68 9.88 -10.64
C ILE A 55 0.61 10.99 -11.70
N THR A 56 1.14 12.15 -11.40
CA THR A 56 1.10 13.28 -12.31
C THR A 56 1.84 12.98 -13.60
N ARG A 57 3.04 12.40 -13.48
CA ARG A 57 3.82 12.03 -14.66
C ARG A 57 3.12 10.96 -15.50
N TYR A 58 2.55 9.97 -14.83
CA TYR A 58 1.84 8.90 -15.55
C TYR A 58 0.64 9.45 -16.32
N ARG A 59 -0.13 10.34 -15.68
CA ARG A 59 -1.31 10.92 -16.32
C ARG A 59 -0.94 11.77 -17.52
N ARG A 60 0.17 12.51 -17.44
CA ARG A 60 0.63 13.29 -18.58
C ARG A 60 1.03 12.42 -19.75
N ALA A 61 1.70 11.32 -19.46
CA ALA A 61 2.19 10.44 -20.51
C ALA A 61 1.10 9.58 -21.11
N ASN A 62 0.13 9.15 -20.30
CA ASN A 62 -0.84 8.12 -20.72
C ASN A 62 -2.27 8.63 -20.83
N ARG A 63 -2.52 9.85 -20.39
CA ARG A 63 -3.86 10.47 -20.43
C ARG A 63 -4.92 9.67 -19.70
N ARG A 64 -4.51 8.98 -18.66
CA ARG A 64 -5.40 8.23 -17.77
C ARG A 64 -4.69 8.09 -16.43
N SER A 65 -5.46 7.77 -15.38
CA SER A 65 -4.87 7.55 -14.08
C SER A 65 -4.18 6.19 -14.02
N PRO A 66 -3.08 6.08 -13.27
CA PRO A 66 -2.39 4.81 -13.13
C PRO A 66 -3.13 3.85 -12.20
N THR A 67 -2.77 2.58 -12.28
CA THR A 67 -3.10 1.62 -11.22
C THR A 67 -2.15 1.88 -10.05
N TRP A 68 -2.44 1.26 -8.90
CA TRP A 68 -1.53 1.38 -7.75
C TRP A 68 -0.12 0.88 -8.10
N ALA A 69 -0.05 -0.25 -8.80
CA ALA A 69 1.26 -0.81 -9.17
C ALA A 69 2.02 0.12 -10.11
N GLU A 70 1.34 0.71 -11.07
CA GLU A 70 1.98 1.64 -12.00
C GLU A 70 2.46 2.90 -11.29
N ALA A 71 1.66 3.42 -10.37
CA ALA A 71 2.04 4.60 -9.62
C ALA A 71 3.22 4.33 -8.69
N LEU A 72 3.19 3.19 -8.00
CA LEU A 72 4.26 2.84 -7.07
C LEU A 72 5.56 2.52 -7.79
N ALA A 73 5.50 2.11 -9.04
CA ALA A 73 6.71 1.85 -9.82
C ALA A 73 7.55 3.13 -10.02
N GLY A 74 6.94 4.30 -9.89
CA GLY A 74 7.66 5.56 -10.00
C GLY A 74 8.16 6.11 -8.67
N VAL A 75 7.96 5.38 -7.57
CA VAL A 75 8.41 5.78 -6.24
C VAL A 75 9.75 5.11 -5.96
N ASP A 76 10.62 5.79 -5.20
CA ASP A 76 11.91 5.24 -4.82
C ASP A 76 11.72 3.87 -4.16
N PRO A 77 12.33 2.81 -4.71
CA PRO A 77 12.19 1.46 -4.15
C PRO A 77 12.58 1.36 -2.69
N ALA A 78 13.52 2.18 -2.24
CA ALA A 78 13.94 2.14 -0.84
C ALA A 78 12.81 2.51 0.11
N LEU A 79 11.91 3.38 -0.30
CA LEU A 79 10.77 3.76 0.51
C LEU A 79 9.70 2.66 0.58
N CYS A 80 9.70 1.76 -0.40
CA CYS A 80 8.73 0.68 -0.48
C CYS A 80 9.34 -0.67 -0.09
N GLU A 81 10.55 -0.68 0.44
CA GLU A 81 11.24 -1.91 0.81
C GLU A 81 10.42 -2.84 1.70
N PRO A 82 9.71 -2.35 2.72
CA PRO A 82 8.92 -3.26 3.55
C PRO A 82 7.90 -4.10 2.78
N ILE A 83 7.39 -3.60 1.65
CA ILE A 83 6.45 -4.36 0.83
C ILE A 83 7.17 -5.57 0.20
N THR A 84 8.40 -5.38 -0.24
CA THR A 84 9.13 -6.41 -0.97
C THR A 84 9.94 -7.33 -0.08
N THR A 85 10.12 -6.97 1.20
CA THR A 85 10.92 -7.75 2.13
C THR A 85 10.01 -8.55 3.05
N VAL A 86 9.68 -9.76 2.63
CA VAL A 86 8.84 -10.65 3.43
C VAL A 86 9.66 -11.20 4.59
N PRO A 87 9.19 -11.07 5.83
CA PRO A 87 9.98 -11.51 6.98
C PRO A 87 10.06 -13.03 7.07
N LYS A 88 11.13 -13.49 7.70
CA LYS A 88 11.22 -14.90 8.03
C LYS A 88 10.11 -15.21 9.02
N GLY A 89 9.51 -16.35 8.88
CA GLY A 89 8.42 -16.73 9.76
C GLY A 89 7.07 -16.18 9.37
N TRP A 90 6.99 -15.50 8.23
CA TRP A 90 5.69 -15.08 7.71
C TRP A 90 4.86 -16.33 7.43
N PRO A 91 3.68 -16.48 8.07
CA PRO A 91 2.94 -17.73 8.00
C PRO A 91 2.09 -17.96 6.76
N LEU A 92 1.98 -16.97 5.88
CA LEU A 92 1.14 -17.05 4.69
C LEU A 92 1.99 -16.90 3.43
N ALA A 93 1.37 -16.91 2.27
CA ALA A 93 2.07 -16.73 1.02
C ALA A 93 2.71 -15.34 0.94
N PRO A 94 3.89 -15.19 0.32
CA PRO A 94 4.53 -13.88 0.17
C PRO A 94 3.66 -12.85 -0.51
N ALA A 95 2.83 -13.27 -1.45
CA ALA A 95 1.94 -12.35 -2.15
C ALA A 95 0.94 -11.69 -1.22
N VAL A 96 0.52 -12.39 -0.15
CA VAL A 96 -0.39 -11.83 0.83
C VAL A 96 0.27 -10.68 1.58
N TRP A 97 1.54 -10.87 1.97
CA TRP A 97 2.30 -9.83 2.65
C TRP A 97 2.37 -8.57 1.78
N ARG A 98 2.77 -8.72 0.54
CA ARG A 98 2.91 -7.58 -0.37
C ARG A 98 1.60 -6.86 -0.60
N ARG A 99 0.53 -7.61 -0.81
CA ARG A 99 -0.80 -7.03 -1.04
C ARG A 99 -1.28 -6.25 0.18
N GLU A 100 -1.14 -6.86 1.36
CA GLU A 100 -1.66 -6.25 2.59
C GLU A 100 -0.88 -4.99 2.97
N LEU A 101 0.44 -5.01 2.85
CA LEU A 101 1.21 -3.82 3.14
C LEU A 101 0.94 -2.70 2.14
N ARG A 102 0.77 -3.05 0.87
CA ARG A 102 0.42 -2.05 -0.13
C ARG A 102 -0.93 -1.41 0.17
N GLN A 103 -1.90 -2.22 0.58
CA GLN A 103 -3.21 -1.69 0.95
C GLN A 103 -3.11 -0.75 2.15
N ARG A 104 -2.29 -1.08 3.13
CA ARG A 104 -2.10 -0.22 4.29
C ARG A 104 -1.43 1.10 3.91
N LEU A 105 -0.44 1.04 3.05
CA LEU A 105 0.20 2.25 2.54
C LEU A 105 -0.81 3.15 1.83
N MET A 106 -1.55 2.59 0.89
CA MET A 106 -2.51 3.39 0.12
C MET A 106 -3.62 3.93 1.02
N GLY A 107 -4.04 3.16 2.02
CA GLY A 107 -5.03 3.62 2.98
C GLY A 107 -4.52 4.79 3.83
N GLU A 108 -3.26 4.73 4.25
CA GLU A 108 -2.65 5.83 5.02
C GLU A 108 -2.50 7.08 4.16
N LEU A 109 -2.09 6.92 2.92
CA LEU A 109 -1.94 8.06 2.02
C LEU A 109 -3.29 8.70 1.70
N LYS A 110 -4.33 7.90 1.60
CA LYS A 110 -5.68 8.40 1.38
C LYS A 110 -6.19 9.11 2.63
N HIS A 111 -5.96 8.53 3.80
CA HIS A 111 -6.36 9.13 5.07
C HIS A 111 -5.67 10.48 5.28
N ALA A 112 -4.40 10.57 4.92
CA ALA A 112 -3.63 11.81 5.01
C ALA A 112 -3.89 12.77 3.85
N ARG A 113 -4.77 12.39 2.92
CA ARG A 113 -5.18 13.20 1.78
C ARG A 113 -4.09 13.48 0.75
N TRP A 114 -3.05 12.68 0.73
CA TRP A 114 -2.07 12.76 -0.35
C TRP A 114 -2.67 12.28 -1.66
N VAL A 115 -3.49 11.22 -1.59
CA VAL A 115 -4.14 10.66 -2.77
C VAL A 115 -5.61 10.42 -2.49
N THR A 116 -6.38 10.24 -3.54
CA THR A 116 -7.76 9.80 -3.46
C THR A 116 -7.98 8.72 -4.51
N TYR A 117 -8.87 7.79 -4.22
CA TYR A 117 -9.23 6.73 -5.15
C TYR A 117 -10.55 6.10 -4.68
N THR A 118 -11.16 5.38 -5.59
CA THR A 118 -12.39 4.64 -5.32
C THR A 118 -12.16 3.18 -5.65
N ARG A 119 -13.19 2.38 -5.62
CA ARG A 119 -13.09 0.98 -6.01
C ARG A 119 -12.93 0.80 -7.51
N THR A 120 -13.22 1.85 -8.27
CA THR A 120 -13.06 1.80 -9.73
C THR A 120 -11.59 1.71 -10.08
N PRO A 121 -11.19 0.81 -10.96
CA PRO A 121 -9.81 0.75 -11.43
C PRO A 121 -9.42 2.09 -12.05
N ARG A 122 -8.15 2.44 -11.89
CA ARG A 122 -7.61 3.67 -12.45
C ARG A 122 -8.32 4.93 -11.96
N SER A 123 -8.75 4.91 -10.69
CA SER A 123 -9.33 6.09 -10.07
C SER A 123 -8.32 6.88 -9.24
N LEU A 124 -7.07 6.44 -9.20
CA LEU A 124 -6.04 7.04 -8.35
C LEU A 124 -5.68 8.44 -8.84
N GLN A 125 -5.76 9.41 -7.96
CA GLN A 125 -5.48 10.81 -8.25
C GLN A 125 -4.85 11.47 -7.03
N PRO A 126 -4.16 12.63 -7.21
CA PRO A 126 -3.73 13.39 -6.06
C PRO A 126 -4.93 13.84 -5.23
N GLY A 127 -4.81 13.73 -3.91
CA GLY A 127 -5.84 14.23 -2.99
C GLY A 127 -5.61 15.70 -2.67
N ASP A 128 -6.38 16.24 -1.72
CA ASP A 128 -6.33 17.66 -1.41
C ASP A 128 -4.94 18.12 -0.97
N VAL A 129 -4.28 17.36 -0.09
CA VAL A 129 -2.93 17.69 0.37
C VAL A 129 -1.94 17.55 -0.78
N GLY A 130 -2.08 16.50 -1.59
CA GLY A 130 -1.21 16.31 -2.73
C GLY A 130 -1.31 17.42 -3.75
N ARG A 131 -2.52 17.85 -4.07
CA ARG A 131 -2.74 18.96 -4.99
C ARG A 131 -2.19 20.27 -4.44
N GLY A 132 -2.40 20.50 -3.14
CA GLY A 132 -1.87 21.70 -2.49
C GLY A 132 -0.35 21.73 -2.56
N TRP A 133 0.27 20.60 -2.29
CA TRP A 133 1.73 20.51 -2.37
C TRP A 133 2.23 20.72 -3.79
N LEU A 134 1.57 20.12 -4.80
CA LEU A 134 1.95 20.31 -6.20
C LEU A 134 1.86 21.76 -6.62
N SER A 135 0.88 22.50 -6.07
CA SER A 135 0.72 23.93 -6.42
C SER A 135 1.84 24.78 -5.86
N THR A 136 2.40 24.39 -4.71
CA THR A 136 3.43 25.20 -4.05
C THR A 136 4.83 24.69 -4.31
N ALA A 137 4.98 23.43 -4.70
CA ALA A 137 6.28 22.86 -4.93
C ALA A 137 6.81 23.29 -6.27
N ASP A 138 8.11 23.30 -6.36
CA ASP A 138 8.74 23.55 -7.63
C ASP A 138 8.41 22.43 -8.58
N PRO A 139 8.48 22.68 -9.86
CA PRO A 139 8.25 21.65 -10.84
C PRO A 139 9.09 20.43 -10.55
N PRO A 140 8.56 19.26 -10.88
CA PRO A 140 9.33 18.04 -10.71
C PRO A 140 10.63 18.15 -11.42
N PRO A 141 11.61 17.60 -10.83
CA PRO A 141 12.93 17.70 -11.39
C PRO A 141 13.18 16.80 -12.53
N ASP A 142 12.34 16.54 -13.37
CA ASP A 142 12.68 15.75 -14.50
C ASP A 142 13.17 16.67 -15.59
N GLY A 143 13.57 17.80 -15.20
CA GLY A 143 14.27 18.62 -16.07
C GLY A 143 13.49 19.55 -16.87
N GLN A 144 12.32 19.48 -16.80
CA GLN A 144 11.67 20.17 -17.59
C GLN A 144 11.27 21.36 -17.15
N HIS A 145 11.62 22.15 -17.04
CA HIS A 145 11.27 23.24 -16.54
C HIS A 145 11.09 24.22 -17.44
N PRO A 146 10.20 24.63 -17.57
CA PRO A 146 9.90 25.55 -18.44
C PRO A 146 10.27 26.75 -18.05
N PRO A 147 10.82 27.16 -18.48
CA PRO A 147 11.30 28.22 -18.15
C PRO A 147 10.47 29.28 -18.27
N ASP A 148 10.05 29.26 -18.64
CA ASP A 148 9.54 30.18 -18.85
C ASP A 148 8.83 30.80 -18.36
N THR A 149 8.59 30.32 -18.03
CA THR A 149 7.85 30.87 -17.47
C THR A 149 8.22 31.98 -17.09
N ALA A 150 8.91 31.89 -16.95
CA ALA A 150 9.35 32.83 -16.49
C ALA A 150 9.22 33.91 -17.15
N GLN A 151 9.14 34.01 -17.53
CA GLN A 151 9.13 34.97 -18.03
C GLN A 151 8.64 35.67 -18.16
#